data_eb85a9d7f84977a47d5ad1e409b0a2e0
#
_entry.id   eb85a9d7f84977a47d5ad1e409b0a2e0
#
_cell.length_a   1.000
_cell.length_b   1.000
_cell.length_c   1.000
_cell.angle_alpha   90.00
_cell.angle_beta   90.00
_cell.angle_gamma   90.00
#
_symmetry.space_group_name_H-M   'P 1'
#
loop_
_entity.id
_entity.type
_entity.pdbx_description
1 polymer ?
#
loop_
_entity_poly.entity_id
_entity_poly.type
_entity_poly.pdbx_seq_one_letter_code
_entity_poly.pdbx_strand_id
1 'polypeptide(L)'
;DNELGIAASTTTNFANAIRFAANNGARVINNSWSFDTSSPISEINNAVTYAHGKGCIVVFSSGNKGSAVSQPAAGAPSATLVVGAIDRNGYKSDFSGYGSSLDVVAPGREIWTTDVTGGYTCVLGTSFAAPHVSGIVALIWATDPDLSVWRVRNIIEQTTRKIGGNTYGVDLLRLNGLWNQFVGYGLVNAYAAVSAVSGPAPTAPNIGTSLSEVEPGDLSMMGLGYDKWNIAYLA
;
A
#
# COMPACT_ATOMS: atom_id res chain seq x y z
N ASP A 1 -2.10 21.05 2.62
CA ASP A 1 -2.60 22.04 1.69
C ASP A 1 -3.57 21.38 0.75
N ASN A 2 -4.77 21.92 0.74
CA ASN A 2 -5.91 21.40 0.05
C ASN A 2 -5.92 21.96 -1.38
N GLU A 3 -4.95 21.59 -2.21
CA GLU A 3 -4.86 22.06 -3.60
C GLU A 3 -6.07 21.64 -4.45
N LEU A 4 -6.89 20.72 -3.96
CA LEU A 4 -8.11 20.29 -4.66
C LEU A 4 -9.38 21.03 -4.20
N GLY A 5 -9.28 22.08 -3.37
CA GLY A 5 -10.45 22.83 -2.94
C GLY A 5 -11.52 21.96 -2.24
N ILE A 6 -11.11 20.84 -1.67
CA ILE A 6 -11.97 20.03 -0.82
C ILE A 6 -12.18 20.86 0.44
N ALA A 7 -13.14 21.77 0.37
CA ALA A 7 -13.73 22.36 1.57
C ALA A 7 -13.88 21.22 2.55
N ALA A 8 -13.65 21.44 3.86
CA ALA A 8 -13.78 20.47 4.91
C ALA A 8 -15.02 19.57 4.69
N SER A 9 -14.94 18.79 3.61
CA SER A 9 -15.89 17.75 3.33
C SER A 9 -15.66 16.82 4.48
N THR A 10 -16.57 16.82 5.31
CA THR A 10 -16.60 16.24 6.62
C THR A 10 -16.01 14.85 6.51
N THR A 11 -15.31 14.39 7.53
CA THR A 11 -14.86 13.01 7.70
C THR A 11 -15.92 12.00 7.26
N THR A 12 -17.20 12.40 7.35
CA THR A 12 -18.39 11.70 6.82
C THR A 12 -18.30 11.39 5.33
N ASN A 13 -17.84 12.30 4.47
CA ASN A 13 -17.74 12.03 3.04
C ASN A 13 -16.70 10.97 2.72
N PHE A 14 -15.55 11.02 3.39
CA PHE A 14 -14.52 9.98 3.26
C PHE A 14 -15.02 8.62 3.75
N ALA A 15 -15.68 8.59 4.91
CA ALA A 15 -16.27 7.37 5.45
C ALA A 15 -17.36 6.80 4.53
N ASN A 16 -18.21 7.65 3.96
CA ASN A 16 -19.24 7.24 3.02
C ASN A 16 -18.65 6.72 1.70
N ALA A 17 -17.58 7.33 1.18
CA ALA A 17 -16.89 6.86 -0.01
C ALA A 17 -16.29 5.46 0.19
N ILE A 18 -15.64 5.20 1.34
CA ILE A 18 -15.13 3.86 1.69
C ILE A 18 -16.28 2.84 1.77
N ARG A 19 -17.38 3.18 2.45
CA ARG A 19 -18.56 2.30 2.53
C ARG A 19 -19.20 2.05 1.17
N PHE A 20 -19.30 3.09 0.34
CA PHE A 20 -19.82 2.99 -1.01
C PHE A 20 -18.98 2.02 -1.84
N ALA A 21 -17.65 2.17 -1.85
CA ALA A 21 -16.77 1.26 -2.56
C ALA A 21 -16.96 -0.20 -2.11
N ALA A 22 -16.98 -0.43 -0.80
CA ALA A 22 -17.18 -1.76 -0.23
C ALA A 22 -18.54 -2.37 -0.58
N ASN A 23 -19.62 -1.56 -0.59
CA ASN A 23 -20.97 -2.01 -0.91
C ASN A 23 -21.15 -2.30 -2.41
N ASN A 24 -20.32 -1.69 -3.25
CA ASN A 24 -20.35 -1.90 -4.71
C ASN A 24 -19.29 -2.90 -5.21
N GLY A 25 -18.78 -3.74 -4.33
CA GLY A 25 -17.94 -4.88 -4.69
C GLY A 25 -16.45 -4.59 -4.88
N ALA A 26 -15.98 -3.42 -4.46
CA ALA A 26 -14.53 -3.19 -4.40
C ALA A 26 -13.88 -4.17 -3.44
N ARG A 27 -12.79 -4.81 -3.87
CA ARG A 27 -11.97 -5.69 -3.01
C ARG A 27 -10.72 -4.97 -2.48
N VAL A 28 -10.23 -3.98 -3.23
CA VAL A 28 -9.11 -3.13 -2.85
C VAL A 28 -9.57 -1.68 -2.85
N ILE A 29 -9.34 -0.97 -1.76
CA ILE A 29 -9.67 0.45 -1.62
C ILE A 29 -8.37 1.19 -1.30
N ASN A 30 -7.86 1.97 -2.27
CA ASN A 30 -6.64 2.75 -2.10
C ASN A 30 -6.95 4.15 -1.57
N ASN A 31 -6.25 4.53 -0.49
CA ASN A 31 -6.41 5.81 0.18
C ASN A 31 -5.05 6.53 0.23
N SER A 32 -4.79 7.36 -0.76
CA SER A 32 -3.55 8.14 -0.88
C SER A 32 -3.68 9.53 -0.23
N TRP A 33 -4.36 9.62 0.89
CA TRP A 33 -4.61 10.85 1.65
C TRP A 33 -4.45 10.61 3.16
N SER A 34 -4.30 11.68 3.91
CA SER A 34 -4.20 11.65 5.38
C SER A 34 -4.66 12.97 5.97
N PHE A 35 -4.96 12.96 7.27
CA PHE A 35 -5.27 14.16 8.05
C PHE A 35 -4.11 14.49 8.97
N ASP A 36 -3.86 15.79 9.14
CA ASP A 36 -2.86 16.31 10.05
C ASP A 36 -3.40 16.36 11.49
N THR A 37 -3.61 15.18 12.04
CA THR A 37 -4.06 15.02 13.43
C THR A 37 -3.47 13.75 14.04
N SER A 38 -3.19 13.79 15.33
CA SER A 38 -2.83 12.60 16.12
C SER A 38 -4.07 11.90 16.70
N SER A 39 -5.21 12.57 16.73
CA SER A 39 -6.44 12.01 17.28
C SER A 39 -7.11 11.06 16.29
N PRO A 40 -7.55 9.86 16.73
CA PRO A 40 -8.28 8.93 15.89
C PRO A 40 -9.55 9.55 15.30
N ILE A 41 -9.80 9.27 14.01
CA ILE A 41 -11.01 9.73 13.31
C ILE A 41 -11.99 8.57 13.28
N SER A 42 -12.76 8.43 14.36
CA SER A 42 -13.62 7.27 14.62
C SER A 42 -14.57 6.94 13.48
N GLU A 43 -15.12 7.95 12.80
CA GLU A 43 -16.06 7.73 11.69
C GLU A 43 -15.40 7.04 10.50
N ILE A 44 -14.17 7.45 10.14
CA ILE A 44 -13.39 6.83 9.08
C ILE A 44 -12.91 5.45 9.52
N ASN A 45 -12.40 5.31 10.74
CA ASN A 45 -11.95 4.02 11.27
C ASN A 45 -13.09 2.99 11.30
N ASN A 46 -14.31 3.40 11.62
CA ASN A 46 -15.50 2.56 11.55
C ASN A 46 -15.83 2.15 10.10
N ALA A 47 -15.66 3.06 9.13
CA ALA A 47 -15.87 2.74 7.71
C ALA A 47 -14.81 1.78 7.18
N VAL A 48 -13.56 1.94 7.59
CA VAL A 48 -12.45 1.02 7.27
C VAL A 48 -12.73 -0.38 7.84
N THR A 49 -13.10 -0.46 9.12
CA THR A 49 -13.45 -1.73 9.77
C THR A 49 -14.65 -2.39 9.08
N TYR A 50 -15.66 -1.61 8.69
CA TYR A 50 -16.80 -2.09 7.91
C TYR A 50 -16.35 -2.66 6.56
N ALA A 51 -15.52 -1.94 5.80
CA ALA A 51 -15.02 -2.39 4.51
C ALA A 51 -14.19 -3.67 4.65
N HIS A 52 -13.34 -3.76 5.67
CA HIS A 52 -12.58 -4.97 5.99
C HIS A 52 -13.52 -6.15 6.27
N GLY A 53 -14.56 -5.96 7.06
CA GLY A 53 -15.60 -6.97 7.33
C GLY A 53 -16.39 -7.40 6.09
N LYS A 54 -16.43 -6.57 5.03
CA LYS A 54 -17.00 -6.89 3.71
C LYS A 54 -16.01 -7.62 2.79
N GLY A 55 -14.80 -7.89 3.23
CA GLY A 55 -13.80 -8.59 2.43
C GLY A 55 -12.89 -7.65 1.61
N CYS A 56 -12.83 -6.36 1.95
CA CYS A 56 -11.91 -5.41 1.30
C CYS A 56 -10.57 -5.35 2.02
N ILE A 57 -9.48 -5.20 1.27
CA ILE A 57 -8.21 -4.65 1.79
C ILE A 57 -8.26 -3.14 1.57
N VAL A 58 -8.11 -2.40 2.68
CA VAL A 58 -8.07 -0.94 2.67
C VAL A 58 -6.62 -0.51 2.83
N VAL A 59 -6.05 0.02 1.76
CA VAL A 59 -4.65 0.46 1.70
C VAL A 59 -4.56 1.94 2.00
N PHE A 60 -3.64 2.33 2.87
CA PHE A 60 -3.37 3.73 3.19
C PHE A 60 -1.90 4.10 2.99
N SER A 61 -1.68 5.31 2.53
CA SER A 61 -0.36 5.95 2.61
C SER A 61 -0.01 6.30 4.07
N SER A 62 1.27 6.19 4.44
CA SER A 62 1.73 6.44 5.81
C SER A 62 1.83 7.91 6.19
N GLY A 63 1.70 8.83 5.23
CA GLY A 63 1.89 10.28 5.39
C GLY A 63 3.30 10.74 5.01
N ASN A 64 3.43 12.07 4.77
CA ASN A 64 4.62 12.68 4.16
C ASN A 64 5.36 13.67 5.08
N LYS A 65 5.28 13.51 6.39
CA LYS A 65 5.92 14.42 7.36
C LYS A 65 7.21 13.89 7.98
N GLY A 66 7.66 12.70 7.60
CA GLY A 66 8.84 12.06 8.20
C GLY A 66 8.67 11.78 9.70
N SER A 67 7.44 11.60 10.16
CA SER A 67 7.04 11.40 11.55
C SER A 67 6.22 10.12 11.71
N ALA A 68 5.52 9.96 12.84
CA ALA A 68 4.61 8.83 13.04
C ALA A 68 3.54 8.76 11.93
N VAL A 69 3.10 7.55 11.60
CA VAL A 69 2.02 7.31 10.62
C VAL A 69 0.82 8.20 10.91
N SER A 70 0.35 8.90 9.88
CA SER A 70 -0.75 9.86 9.96
C SER A 70 -2.11 9.17 10.12
N GLN A 71 -3.12 9.93 10.58
CA GLN A 71 -4.50 9.46 10.60
C GLN A 71 -5.14 9.54 9.18
N PRO A 72 -6.07 8.64 8.83
CA PRO A 72 -6.64 7.58 9.67
C PRO A 72 -5.86 6.25 9.62
N ALA A 73 -4.77 6.17 8.86
CA ALA A 73 -4.00 4.93 8.70
C ALA A 73 -3.59 4.30 10.04
N ALA A 74 -3.22 5.13 11.03
CA ALA A 74 -2.85 4.68 12.36
C ALA A 74 -4.04 4.24 13.24
N GLY A 75 -5.27 4.56 12.84
CA GLY A 75 -6.46 4.40 13.69
C GLY A 75 -7.12 3.03 13.65
N ALA A 76 -6.85 2.21 12.63
CA ALA A 76 -7.45 0.88 12.47
C ALA A 76 -6.42 -0.14 11.95
N PRO A 77 -5.32 -0.39 12.68
CA PRO A 77 -4.16 -1.13 12.16
C PRO A 77 -4.46 -2.58 11.74
N SER A 78 -5.45 -3.22 12.34
CA SER A 78 -5.85 -4.58 11.94
C SER A 78 -6.66 -4.62 10.65
N ALA A 79 -7.31 -3.52 10.26
CA ALA A 79 -8.18 -3.42 9.09
C ALA A 79 -7.54 -2.62 7.94
N THR A 80 -6.35 -2.02 8.16
CA THR A 80 -5.60 -1.27 7.15
C THR A 80 -4.33 -2.00 6.73
N LEU A 81 -3.88 -1.73 5.51
CA LEU A 81 -2.53 -2.05 5.05
C LEU A 81 -1.79 -0.73 4.79
N VAL A 82 -0.87 -0.38 5.68
CA VAL A 82 -0.21 0.94 5.70
C VAL A 82 1.12 0.89 4.96
N VAL A 83 1.29 1.79 4.01
CA VAL A 83 2.41 1.78 3.05
C VAL A 83 3.28 3.02 3.20
N GLY A 84 4.55 2.80 3.52
CA GLY A 84 5.59 3.83 3.49
C GLY A 84 6.30 3.91 2.13
N ALA A 85 7.13 4.94 1.97
CA ALA A 85 7.86 5.22 0.75
C ALA A 85 9.36 4.97 0.89
N ILE A 86 9.95 4.36 -0.15
CA ILE A 86 11.40 4.26 -0.33
C ILE A 86 11.84 5.01 -1.59
N ASP A 87 13.14 5.31 -1.64
CA ASP A 87 13.81 5.80 -2.84
C ASP A 87 14.31 4.64 -3.74
N ARG A 88 14.90 5.01 -4.90
CA ARG A 88 15.47 4.07 -5.87
C ARG A 88 16.63 3.20 -5.33
N ASN A 89 17.27 3.62 -4.24
CA ASN A 89 18.38 2.88 -3.62
C ASN A 89 17.89 1.91 -2.52
N GLY A 90 16.59 1.88 -2.26
CA GLY A 90 15.99 1.03 -1.23
C GLY A 90 16.04 1.61 0.17
N TYR A 91 16.35 2.90 0.32
CA TYR A 91 16.30 3.59 1.61
C TYR A 91 14.93 4.22 1.84
N LYS A 92 14.50 4.23 3.11
CA LYS A 92 13.28 4.95 3.50
C LYS A 92 13.40 6.41 3.07
N SER A 93 12.42 6.91 2.33
CA SER A 93 12.33 8.33 2.00
C SER A 93 12.21 9.16 3.27
N ASP A 94 12.91 10.30 3.32
CA ASP A 94 12.95 11.20 4.47
C ASP A 94 11.57 11.67 4.94
N PHE A 95 10.67 11.92 3.99
CA PHE A 95 9.29 12.32 4.26
C PHE A 95 8.38 11.18 4.73
N SER A 96 8.73 9.90 4.46
CA SER A 96 7.83 8.76 4.73
C SER A 96 7.50 8.62 6.21
N GLY A 97 6.21 8.48 6.50
CA GLY A 97 5.73 8.13 7.83
C GLY A 97 6.24 6.76 8.29
N TYR A 98 6.42 6.58 9.61
CA TYR A 98 6.97 5.38 10.23
C TYR A 98 6.29 5.09 11.59
N GLY A 99 6.65 3.97 12.22
CA GLY A 99 6.14 3.59 13.55
C GLY A 99 5.29 2.33 13.54
N SER A 100 4.67 2.03 14.68
CA SER A 100 4.01 0.75 14.96
C SER A 100 2.85 0.40 14.02
N SER A 101 2.29 1.35 13.28
CA SER A 101 1.21 1.08 12.31
C SER A 101 1.70 0.80 10.90
N LEU A 102 3.02 0.91 10.62
CA LEU A 102 3.56 0.70 9.29
C LEU A 102 3.66 -0.79 8.97
N ASP A 103 3.08 -1.23 7.86
CA ASP A 103 3.12 -2.64 7.45
C ASP A 103 4.23 -2.91 6.45
N VAL A 104 4.28 -2.19 5.35
CA VAL A 104 5.24 -2.42 4.27
C VAL A 104 5.70 -1.10 3.65
N VAL A 105 6.71 -1.17 2.78
CA VAL A 105 7.13 -0.03 1.96
C VAL A 105 7.11 -0.40 0.48
N ALA A 106 6.94 0.64 -0.36
CA ALA A 106 6.99 0.55 -1.81
C ALA A 106 7.72 1.76 -2.40
N PRO A 107 8.09 1.78 -3.68
CA PRO A 107 8.65 2.95 -4.33
C PRO A 107 7.72 4.15 -4.20
N GLY A 108 8.25 5.29 -3.73
CA GLY A 108 7.46 6.51 -3.54
C GLY A 108 8.28 7.79 -3.75
N ARG A 109 9.51 7.68 -4.25
CA ARG A 109 10.34 8.81 -4.67
C ARG A 109 10.75 8.63 -6.12
N GLU A 110 10.71 9.73 -6.89
CA GLU A 110 11.02 9.73 -8.33
C GLU A 110 10.10 8.81 -9.14
N ILE A 111 8.81 8.85 -8.86
CA ILE A 111 7.80 8.05 -9.53
C ILE A 111 7.31 8.78 -10.78
N TRP A 112 7.50 8.18 -11.94
CA TRP A 112 6.94 8.69 -13.19
C TRP A 112 5.48 8.26 -13.33
N THR A 113 4.62 9.21 -13.61
CA THR A 113 3.18 8.98 -13.78
C THR A 113 2.61 9.90 -14.88
N THR A 114 1.39 9.64 -15.28
CA THR A 114 0.65 10.50 -16.22
C THR A 114 0.31 11.84 -15.58
N ASP A 115 0.27 12.90 -16.41
CA ASP A 115 -0.07 14.27 -16.04
C ASP A 115 -1.46 14.63 -16.61
N VAL A 116 -2.14 15.55 -15.95
CA VAL A 116 -3.44 16.09 -16.37
C VAL A 116 -3.38 16.77 -17.76
N THR A 117 -2.21 17.20 -18.20
CA THR A 117 -1.98 17.82 -19.52
C THR A 117 -1.79 16.81 -20.64
N GLY A 118 -1.83 15.49 -20.34
CA GLY A 118 -1.62 14.42 -21.31
C GLY A 118 -0.17 14.00 -21.49
N GLY A 119 0.75 14.49 -20.64
CA GLY A 119 2.17 14.11 -20.59
C GLY A 119 2.51 13.19 -19.43
N TYR A 120 3.78 13.24 -19.04
CA TYR A 120 4.32 12.52 -17.88
C TYR A 120 5.00 13.51 -16.93
N THR A 121 4.90 13.21 -15.64
CA THR A 121 5.56 13.99 -14.58
C THR A 121 6.24 13.07 -13.58
N CYS A 122 7.29 13.59 -12.95
CA CYS A 122 8.02 12.86 -11.90
C CYS A 122 7.58 13.40 -10.54
N VAL A 123 7.07 12.53 -9.71
CA VAL A 123 6.44 12.89 -8.42
C VAL A 123 7.04 12.11 -7.27
N LEU A 124 6.73 12.54 -6.04
CA LEU A 124 7.13 11.85 -4.82
C LEU A 124 6.00 11.89 -3.77
N GLY A 125 5.97 10.91 -2.90
CA GLY A 125 5.02 10.80 -1.80
C GLY A 125 4.64 9.36 -1.49
N THR A 126 4.24 9.10 -0.25
CA THR A 126 3.64 7.82 0.15
C THR A 126 2.31 7.57 -0.58
N SER A 127 1.71 8.63 -1.12
CA SER A 127 0.53 8.56 -1.99
C SER A 127 0.78 7.78 -3.29
N PHE A 128 2.04 7.71 -3.76
CA PHE A 128 2.46 6.93 -4.92
C PHE A 128 2.97 5.54 -4.54
N ALA A 129 3.39 5.34 -3.30
CA ALA A 129 3.77 4.03 -2.78
C ALA A 129 2.53 3.13 -2.54
N ALA A 130 1.46 3.67 -1.99
CA ALA A 130 0.23 2.94 -1.68
C ALA A 130 -0.39 2.23 -2.91
N PRO A 131 -0.54 2.86 -4.10
CA PRO A 131 -1.11 2.20 -5.27
C PRO A 131 -0.26 1.05 -5.81
N HIS A 132 1.06 1.04 -5.63
CA HIS A 132 1.87 -0.13 -5.95
C HIS A 132 1.41 -1.37 -5.16
N VAL A 133 1.17 -1.20 -3.85
CA VAL A 133 0.68 -2.28 -3.00
C VAL A 133 -0.74 -2.67 -3.38
N SER A 134 -1.61 -1.70 -3.68
CA SER A 134 -2.98 -1.96 -4.14
C SER A 134 -2.99 -2.81 -5.43
N GLY A 135 -2.09 -2.51 -6.37
CA GLY A 135 -1.92 -3.30 -7.59
C GLY A 135 -1.46 -4.74 -7.30
N ILE A 136 -0.50 -4.93 -6.37
CA ILE A 136 -0.04 -6.26 -5.99
C ILE A 136 -1.17 -7.07 -5.31
N VAL A 137 -1.94 -6.45 -4.43
CA VAL A 137 -3.13 -7.07 -3.81
C VAL A 137 -4.11 -7.55 -4.89
N ALA A 138 -4.37 -6.72 -5.90
CA ALA A 138 -5.23 -7.07 -7.02
C ALA A 138 -4.68 -8.27 -7.81
N LEU A 139 -3.38 -8.31 -8.09
CA LEU A 139 -2.72 -9.44 -8.77
C LEU A 139 -2.82 -10.75 -7.96
N ILE A 140 -2.66 -10.69 -6.64
CA ILE A 140 -2.85 -11.87 -5.78
C ILE A 140 -4.27 -12.43 -5.92
N TRP A 141 -5.30 -11.59 -5.83
CA TRP A 141 -6.68 -12.03 -6.00
C TRP A 141 -7.04 -12.42 -7.44
N ALA A 142 -6.29 -11.93 -8.42
CA ALA A 142 -6.43 -12.43 -9.78
C ALA A 142 -5.97 -13.86 -9.94
N THR A 143 -4.92 -14.20 -9.23
CA THR A 143 -4.37 -15.55 -9.27
C THR A 143 -5.27 -16.53 -8.51
N ASP A 144 -5.84 -16.11 -7.36
CA ASP A 144 -6.81 -16.90 -6.60
C ASP A 144 -7.86 -15.97 -5.97
N PRO A 145 -9.05 -15.86 -6.59
CA PRO A 145 -10.14 -15.01 -6.12
C PRO A 145 -10.74 -15.42 -4.78
N ASP A 146 -10.54 -16.64 -4.35
CA ASP A 146 -11.16 -17.20 -3.13
C ASP A 146 -10.33 -16.93 -1.87
N LEU A 147 -9.14 -16.36 -2.02
CA LEU A 147 -8.30 -15.99 -0.88
C LEU A 147 -9.01 -15.00 0.05
N SER A 148 -8.97 -15.30 1.34
CA SER A 148 -9.45 -14.36 2.36
C SER A 148 -8.55 -13.11 2.45
N VAL A 149 -9.11 -12.00 2.93
CA VAL A 149 -8.39 -10.76 3.21
C VAL A 149 -7.13 -11.02 4.05
N TRP A 150 -7.26 -11.83 5.09
CA TRP A 150 -6.14 -12.20 5.97
C TRP A 150 -5.04 -12.95 5.22
N ARG A 151 -5.41 -13.87 4.34
CA ARG A 151 -4.42 -14.62 3.57
C ARG A 151 -3.66 -13.72 2.59
N VAL A 152 -4.36 -12.82 1.91
CA VAL A 152 -3.73 -11.84 0.99
C VAL A 152 -2.79 -10.90 1.75
N ARG A 153 -3.23 -10.36 2.90
CA ARG A 153 -2.38 -9.54 3.76
C ARG A 153 -1.12 -10.30 4.20
N ASN A 154 -1.27 -11.54 4.68
CA ASN A 154 -0.14 -12.36 5.10
C ASN A 154 0.85 -12.61 3.96
N ILE A 155 0.36 -12.87 2.75
CA ILE A 155 1.21 -13.03 1.56
C ILE A 155 2.03 -11.76 1.33
N ILE A 156 1.39 -10.58 1.30
CA ILE A 156 2.09 -9.30 1.13
C ILE A 156 3.20 -9.14 2.16
N GLU A 157 2.90 -9.34 3.45
CA GLU A 157 3.83 -9.11 4.55
C GLU A 157 4.97 -10.12 4.58
N GLN A 158 4.69 -11.41 4.33
CA GLN A 158 5.66 -12.51 4.38
C GLN A 158 6.61 -12.54 3.19
N THR A 159 6.19 -12.02 2.03
CA THR A 159 6.99 -12.06 0.80
C THR A 159 7.83 -10.80 0.56
N THR A 160 7.85 -9.88 1.53
CA THR A 160 8.66 -8.66 1.44
C THR A 160 10.17 -8.95 1.40
N ARG A 161 10.90 -8.12 0.67
CA ARG A 161 12.36 -8.11 0.70
C ARG A 161 12.87 -7.20 1.82
N LYS A 162 13.82 -7.67 2.63
CA LYS A 162 14.51 -6.87 3.64
C LYS A 162 15.49 -5.91 2.95
N ILE A 163 15.43 -4.62 3.29
CA ILE A 163 16.13 -3.54 2.56
C ILE A 163 16.77 -2.51 3.50
N GLY A 164 17.59 -1.63 2.93
CA GLY A 164 18.02 -0.37 3.53
C GLY A 164 18.98 -0.48 4.70
N GLY A 165 19.68 -1.61 4.90
CA GLY A 165 20.59 -1.79 6.05
C GLY A 165 19.87 -1.71 7.41
N ASN A 166 18.55 -1.81 7.42
CA ASN A 166 17.74 -1.75 8.64
C ASN A 166 17.89 -3.03 9.46
N THR A 167 17.93 -2.88 10.78
CA THR A 167 17.85 -4.03 11.69
C THR A 167 16.38 -4.41 11.86
N TYR A 168 16.03 -5.62 11.45
CA TYR A 168 14.72 -6.21 11.63
C TYR A 168 14.71 -7.10 12.87
N GLY A 169 13.67 -6.97 13.68
CA GLY A 169 13.52 -7.73 14.93
C GLY A 169 12.19 -8.49 14.99
N VAL A 170 12.07 -9.34 15.99
CA VAL A 170 10.81 -9.99 16.33
C VAL A 170 9.93 -9.00 17.08
N ASP A 171 8.71 -8.82 16.63
CA ASP A 171 7.66 -8.09 17.32
C ASP A 171 6.49 -9.06 17.56
N LEU A 172 6.09 -9.25 18.81
CA LEU A 172 5.05 -10.22 19.20
C LEU A 172 3.67 -9.87 18.66
N LEU A 173 3.47 -8.63 18.23
CA LEU A 173 2.23 -8.17 17.57
C LEU A 173 2.30 -8.27 16.04
N ARG A 174 3.45 -8.70 15.49
CA ARG A 174 3.76 -8.75 14.06
C ARG A 174 4.11 -10.18 13.64
N LEU A 175 3.08 -11.02 13.45
CA LEU A 175 3.23 -12.47 13.33
C LEU A 175 3.76 -12.94 11.96
N ASN A 176 3.85 -12.06 10.96
CA ASN A 176 4.22 -12.42 9.59
C ASN A 176 5.74 -12.34 9.31
N GLY A 177 6.56 -12.26 10.35
CA GLY A 177 8.01 -12.31 10.26
C GLY A 177 8.71 -11.13 10.93
N LEU A 178 9.99 -10.96 10.63
CA LEU A 178 10.80 -9.89 11.20
C LEU A 178 10.32 -8.53 10.67
N TRP A 179 10.20 -7.55 11.56
CA TRP A 179 9.66 -6.23 11.32
C TRP A 179 10.61 -5.12 11.76
N ASN A 180 10.45 -3.93 11.21
CA ASN A 180 11.20 -2.72 11.57
C ASN A 180 10.27 -1.50 11.54
N GLN A 181 10.38 -0.59 12.51
CA GLN A 181 9.49 0.57 12.62
C GLN A 181 9.60 1.58 11.45
N PHE A 182 10.70 1.58 10.70
CA PHE A 182 10.93 2.55 9.61
C PHE A 182 10.52 2.02 8.24
N VAL A 183 10.51 0.70 8.06
CA VAL A 183 10.23 0.05 6.78
C VAL A 183 9.25 -1.12 6.88
N GLY A 184 8.60 -1.28 8.02
CA GLY A 184 7.63 -2.35 8.24
C GLY A 184 8.24 -3.74 8.08
N TYR A 185 7.53 -4.66 7.44
CA TYR A 185 8.07 -5.96 7.04
C TYR A 185 9.13 -5.87 5.93
N GLY A 186 9.18 -4.75 5.19
CA GLY A 186 10.14 -4.49 4.12
C GLY A 186 9.50 -4.04 2.81
N LEU A 187 10.28 -4.07 1.73
CA LEU A 187 9.84 -3.73 0.38
C LEU A 187 8.93 -4.82 -0.18
N VAL A 188 7.76 -4.44 -0.65
CA VAL A 188 6.84 -5.36 -1.35
C VAL A 188 7.51 -5.99 -2.57
N ASN A 189 7.18 -7.26 -2.83
CA ASN A 189 7.72 -8.02 -3.95
C ASN A 189 6.55 -8.69 -4.70
N ALA A 190 6.13 -8.09 -5.79
CA ALA A 190 5.00 -8.56 -6.60
C ALA A 190 5.18 -10.00 -7.09
N TYR A 191 6.37 -10.32 -7.59
CA TYR A 191 6.67 -11.67 -8.08
C TYR A 191 6.57 -12.72 -6.97
N ALA A 192 7.21 -12.48 -5.83
CA ALA A 192 7.15 -13.41 -4.70
C ALA A 192 5.73 -13.55 -4.15
N ALA A 193 4.98 -12.44 -4.10
CA ALA A 193 3.60 -12.44 -3.60
C ALA A 193 2.66 -13.25 -4.49
N VAL A 194 2.71 -13.06 -5.81
CA VAL A 194 1.89 -13.82 -6.77
C VAL A 194 2.31 -15.28 -6.80
N SER A 195 3.62 -15.56 -6.77
CA SER A 195 4.12 -16.94 -6.76
C SER A 195 3.75 -17.72 -5.50
N ALA A 196 3.61 -17.04 -4.35
CA ALA A 196 3.18 -17.67 -3.10
C ALA A 196 1.72 -18.16 -3.12
N VAL A 197 0.91 -17.70 -4.09
CA VAL A 197 -0.45 -18.18 -4.32
C VAL A 197 -0.44 -19.49 -5.11
N SER A 198 0.44 -19.61 -6.11
CA SER A 198 0.38 -20.67 -7.12
C SER A 198 1.26 -21.90 -6.82
N GLY A 199 2.05 -21.89 -5.75
CA GLY A 199 2.97 -22.99 -5.43
C GLY A 199 3.93 -22.70 -4.29
N PRO A 200 4.91 -23.58 -4.03
CA PRO A 200 5.96 -23.27 -3.07
C PRO A 200 6.67 -21.99 -3.53
N ALA A 201 6.84 -21.05 -2.59
CA ALA A 201 7.46 -19.75 -2.87
C ALA A 201 8.79 -19.95 -3.59
N PRO A 202 9.00 -19.36 -4.78
CA PRO A 202 10.29 -19.42 -5.42
C PRO A 202 11.30 -18.73 -4.51
N THR A 203 12.48 -19.33 -4.39
CA THR A 203 13.64 -18.64 -3.80
C THR A 203 13.82 -17.36 -4.60
N ALA A 204 13.70 -16.22 -3.95
CA ALA A 204 13.83 -14.92 -4.60
C ALA A 204 15.12 -14.90 -5.42
N PRO A 205 15.07 -14.53 -6.69
CA PRO A 205 16.30 -14.30 -7.45
C PRO A 205 17.10 -13.24 -6.70
N ASN A 206 18.37 -13.51 -6.51
CA ASN A 206 19.31 -12.58 -5.92
C ASN A 206 19.54 -11.42 -6.93
N ILE A 207 18.58 -10.51 -7.00
CA ILE A 207 18.72 -9.32 -7.84
C ILE A 207 19.72 -8.44 -7.10
N GLY A 208 20.91 -8.34 -7.68
CA GLY A 208 21.99 -7.52 -7.17
C GLY A 208 21.53 -6.11 -6.80
N THR A 209 22.27 -5.48 -5.93
CA THR A 209 21.96 -4.25 -5.19
C THR A 209 21.75 -2.97 -6.04
N SER A 210 21.51 -3.05 -7.33
CA SER A 210 21.21 -1.90 -8.19
C SER A 210 19.87 -2.08 -8.92
N LEU A 211 18.92 -1.21 -8.62
CA LEU A 211 17.67 -1.03 -9.36
C LEU A 211 17.88 -0.23 -10.67
N SER A 212 19.03 -0.36 -11.31
CA SER A 212 19.37 0.47 -12.47
C SER A 212 18.80 -0.02 -13.81
N GLU A 213 18.08 -1.14 -13.84
CA GLU A 213 17.60 -1.70 -15.12
C GLU A 213 16.17 -2.24 -15.01
N VAL A 214 15.18 -1.34 -15.01
CA VAL A 214 13.84 -1.64 -15.48
C VAL A 214 13.54 -0.62 -16.58
N GLU A 215 13.70 -1.04 -17.82
CA GLU A 215 13.31 -0.24 -18.98
C GLU A 215 11.78 -0.03 -18.98
N PRO A 216 11.27 1.14 -19.43
CA PRO A 216 9.84 1.47 -19.42
C PRO A 216 8.95 0.58 -20.30
N GLY A 217 9.50 -0.41 -20.98
CA GLY A 217 8.80 -1.26 -21.96
C GLY A 217 8.30 -2.61 -21.44
N ASP A 218 8.73 -3.08 -20.27
CA ASP A 218 8.45 -4.47 -19.84
C ASP A 218 7.06 -4.72 -19.22
N LEU A 219 6.24 -3.70 -19.05
CA LEU A 219 4.87 -3.85 -18.52
C LEU A 219 3.84 -4.33 -19.57
N SER A 220 4.23 -4.46 -20.83
CA SER A 220 3.31 -4.83 -21.93
C SER A 220 3.04 -6.32 -22.10
N MET A 221 3.71 -7.20 -21.36
CA MET A 221 3.67 -8.66 -21.56
C MET A 221 2.67 -9.42 -20.67
N MET A 222 1.92 -8.77 -19.82
CA MET A 222 0.80 -9.43 -19.13
C MET A 222 -0.51 -9.09 -19.84
N GLY A 223 -0.89 -9.89 -20.84
CA GLY A 223 -2.18 -9.85 -21.52
C GLY A 223 -3.32 -10.24 -20.58
N LEU A 224 -3.58 -9.44 -19.57
CA LEU A 224 -4.71 -9.57 -18.68
C LEU A 224 -5.80 -8.61 -19.14
N GLY A 225 -6.91 -9.18 -19.61
CA GLY A 225 -8.10 -8.42 -19.99
C GLY A 225 -8.58 -7.53 -18.85
N TYR A 226 -8.85 -6.27 -19.18
CA TYR A 226 -9.17 -5.18 -18.25
C TYR A 226 -10.54 -5.31 -17.54
N ASP A 227 -11.32 -6.35 -17.78
CA ASP A 227 -12.75 -6.39 -17.45
C ASP A 227 -13.12 -6.94 -16.06
N LYS A 228 -12.14 -7.24 -15.17
CA LYS A 228 -12.46 -7.91 -13.88
C LYS A 228 -11.85 -7.25 -12.63
N TRP A 229 -11.31 -6.04 -12.71
CA TRP A 229 -10.61 -5.44 -11.57
C TRP A 229 -11.40 -4.30 -10.93
N ASN A 230 -12.05 -4.57 -9.81
CA ASN A 230 -12.70 -3.54 -9.00
C ASN A 230 -11.68 -2.92 -8.03
N ILE A 231 -10.84 -2.00 -8.52
CA ILE A 231 -9.98 -1.17 -7.67
C ILE A 231 -10.64 0.20 -7.54
N ALA A 232 -10.95 0.60 -6.32
CA ALA A 232 -11.43 1.94 -6.03
C ALA A 232 -10.28 2.82 -5.56
N TYR A 233 -10.11 3.96 -6.21
CA TYR A 233 -9.16 5.00 -5.80
C TYR A 233 -9.95 6.16 -5.21
N LEU A 234 -9.61 6.51 -3.97
CA LEU A 234 -10.08 7.70 -3.30
C LEU A 234 -8.91 8.67 -3.20
N ALA A 235 -8.90 9.67 -4.07
CA ALA A 235 -7.87 10.71 -4.15
C ALA A 235 -8.24 11.94 -3.31
#